data_7f928ac3073e488451da946db05cabd8
#
_entry.id   7f928ac3073e488451da946db05cabd8
#
_cell.length_a   1.000
_cell.length_b   1.000
_cell.length_c   1.000
_cell.angle_alpha   90.00
_cell.angle_beta   90.00
_cell.angle_gamma   90.00
#
_symmetry.space_group_name_H-M   'P 1'
#
loop_
_entity.id
_entity.type
_entity.pdbx_description
1 polymer ?
#
loop_
_entity_poly.entity_id
_entity_poly.type
_entity_poly.pdbx_seq_one_letter_code
_entity_poly.pdbx_strand_id
1 'polypeptide(L)'
;MLKNKAKFTSTEIKAIFGENNVQNLINDEFIGVSIDTRSLDKGEIFIPLIGEKIDAHNHLPEAYQKGASLAFVSHRWYKNNSAKIEGKPFVLVDDTLVALGELASFHRHKFDIPILAIAGSNGKTTTKDMIAAVLSRKYKVLKTYQNFNNRIGVPLMIFNIDESIDFAVIEIGTNEPGEIFILSEILAPTGGVITNIGQEHLEKLIDLDGVEMEETSLFAYLSRHNGICFINGDDDRLLKYAKIIDKKFIYSTKDDYANLQVELEINDRINPILKLNIDGNEHKIKLNAYGIAAGYNAVAAVAVGLHFGLDIKQIREALENYSQEKYSGYARMMLQEIEGYTILNDCYNANPSSMKMSLETLSKYSSKPIKVAVLGDMRELGESSLALHIEILRFAEKLCDKVFTIGEQMQKATEFIKSTKILNFSDFQMIADEMKNHKIDAAFLIKGSRGMKMEQLFELLK
;
A
#
# COMPACT_ATOMS: atom_id res chain seq x y z
N MET A 1 -18.66 -2.37 -0.92
CA MET A 1 -17.63 -3.12 -1.68
C MET A 1 -17.59 -2.58 -3.11
N LEU A 2 -16.44 -2.59 -3.78
CA LEU A 2 -16.35 -2.23 -5.20
C LEU A 2 -17.21 -3.21 -6.03
N LYS A 3 -18.09 -2.68 -6.83
CA LYS A 3 -18.85 -3.46 -7.81
C LYS A 3 -17.99 -3.68 -9.04
N ASN A 4 -17.99 -4.88 -9.56
CA ASN A 4 -17.29 -5.21 -10.81
C ASN A 4 -18.27 -5.83 -11.81
N LYS A 5 -17.86 -5.86 -13.06
CA LYS A 5 -18.64 -6.43 -14.18
C LYS A 5 -17.82 -7.49 -14.92
N ALA A 6 -16.92 -8.18 -14.21
CA ALA A 6 -16.18 -9.28 -14.78
C ALA A 6 -17.13 -10.32 -15.38
N LYS A 7 -16.84 -10.79 -16.59
CA LYS A 7 -17.69 -11.73 -17.31
C LYS A 7 -17.00 -13.08 -17.44
N PHE A 8 -17.78 -14.13 -17.20
CA PHE A 8 -17.34 -15.51 -17.34
C PHE A 8 -18.41 -16.33 -18.04
N THR A 9 -18.00 -17.23 -18.91
CA THR A 9 -18.89 -18.22 -19.50
C THR A 9 -18.84 -19.54 -18.72
N SER A 10 -19.87 -20.38 -18.88
CA SER A 10 -19.88 -21.71 -18.29
C SER A 10 -18.73 -22.59 -18.80
N THR A 11 -18.33 -22.40 -20.06
CA THR A 11 -17.17 -23.07 -20.66
C THR A 11 -15.86 -22.65 -20.01
N GLU A 12 -15.67 -21.36 -19.75
CA GLU A 12 -14.49 -20.84 -19.05
C GLU A 12 -14.39 -21.36 -17.61
N ILE A 13 -15.49 -21.35 -16.86
CA ILE A 13 -15.53 -21.89 -15.49
C ILE A 13 -15.14 -23.38 -15.49
N LYS A 14 -15.68 -24.18 -16.41
CA LYS A 14 -15.31 -25.61 -16.55
C LYS A 14 -13.85 -25.80 -16.95
N ALA A 15 -13.31 -24.93 -17.80
CA ALA A 15 -11.90 -24.98 -18.22
C ALA A 15 -10.94 -24.69 -17.07
N ILE A 16 -11.29 -23.70 -16.21
CA ILE A 16 -10.46 -23.31 -15.06
C ILE A 16 -10.51 -24.39 -13.96
N PHE A 17 -11.70 -24.83 -13.57
CA PHE A 17 -11.90 -25.64 -12.36
C PHE A 17 -12.14 -27.15 -12.63
N GLY A 18 -12.22 -27.52 -13.88
CA GLY A 18 -12.51 -28.91 -14.29
C GLY A 18 -14.03 -29.24 -14.35
N GLU A 19 -14.45 -29.94 -15.38
CA GLU A 19 -15.87 -30.19 -15.63
C GLU A 19 -16.56 -30.97 -14.50
N ASN A 20 -15.84 -31.89 -13.86
CA ASN A 20 -16.37 -32.73 -12.77
C ASN A 20 -16.65 -31.94 -11.48
N ASN A 21 -15.99 -30.80 -11.29
CA ASN A 21 -16.12 -29.94 -10.12
C ASN A 21 -17.27 -28.93 -10.25
N VAL A 22 -17.84 -28.79 -11.45
CA VAL A 22 -18.90 -27.83 -11.77
C VAL A 22 -20.24 -28.54 -11.78
N GLN A 23 -21.15 -28.12 -10.90
CA GLN A 23 -22.42 -28.82 -10.69
C GLN A 23 -23.63 -27.91 -10.97
N ASN A 24 -24.68 -28.48 -11.55
CA ASN A 24 -25.99 -27.84 -11.71
C ASN A 24 -25.98 -26.48 -12.43
N LEU A 25 -25.06 -26.23 -13.37
CA LEU A 25 -25.06 -25.00 -14.13
C LEU A 25 -26.34 -24.85 -14.94
N ILE A 26 -26.98 -23.69 -14.80
CA ILE A 26 -28.21 -23.33 -15.53
C ILE A 26 -27.91 -22.20 -16.52
N ASN A 27 -27.00 -21.30 -16.15
CA ASN A 27 -26.64 -20.12 -16.94
C ASN A 27 -25.39 -20.38 -17.77
N ASP A 28 -25.34 -19.80 -18.97
CA ASP A 28 -24.17 -19.85 -19.85
C ASP A 28 -23.19 -18.69 -19.57
N GLU A 29 -23.67 -17.61 -18.95
CA GLU A 29 -22.88 -16.42 -18.62
C GLU A 29 -23.10 -15.99 -17.17
N PHE A 30 -22.03 -15.45 -16.57
CA PHE A 30 -21.99 -14.91 -15.22
C PHE A 30 -21.38 -13.51 -15.26
N ILE A 31 -21.97 -12.55 -14.54
CA ILE A 31 -21.53 -11.15 -14.53
C ILE A 31 -21.33 -10.69 -13.09
N GLY A 32 -20.10 -10.33 -12.76
CA GLY A 32 -19.71 -9.87 -11.44
C GLY A 32 -19.30 -11.00 -10.49
N VAL A 33 -18.42 -10.68 -9.57
CA VAL A 33 -17.93 -11.56 -8.51
C VAL A 33 -18.07 -10.84 -7.17
N SER A 34 -18.67 -11.50 -6.19
CA SER A 34 -18.84 -11.00 -4.83
C SER A 34 -18.32 -11.98 -3.79
N ILE A 35 -17.72 -11.48 -2.72
CA ILE A 35 -17.31 -12.26 -1.54
C ILE A 35 -18.16 -11.93 -0.30
N ASP A 36 -19.16 -11.04 -0.44
CA ASP A 36 -19.96 -10.53 0.66
C ASP A 36 -21.44 -10.48 0.27
N THR A 37 -22.28 -11.27 0.96
CA THR A 37 -23.72 -11.33 0.69
C THR A 37 -24.44 -10.00 0.90
N ARG A 38 -23.89 -9.08 1.71
CA ARG A 38 -24.49 -7.75 1.94
C ARG A 38 -24.44 -6.85 0.70
N SER A 39 -23.44 -7.07 -0.15
CA SER A 39 -23.22 -6.32 -1.39
C SER A 39 -23.47 -7.13 -2.66
N LEU A 40 -23.88 -8.40 -2.54
CA LEU A 40 -24.16 -9.30 -3.66
C LEU A 40 -25.35 -8.79 -4.48
N ASP A 41 -25.16 -8.70 -5.80
CA ASP A 41 -26.24 -8.44 -6.76
C ASP A 41 -26.72 -9.74 -7.41
N LYS A 42 -27.95 -9.70 -7.94
CA LYS A 42 -28.52 -10.81 -8.68
C LYS A 42 -27.67 -11.10 -9.94
N GLY A 43 -27.31 -12.35 -10.12
CA GLY A 43 -26.52 -12.82 -11.29
C GLY A 43 -25.01 -12.91 -11.02
N GLU A 44 -24.52 -12.39 -9.89
CA GLU A 44 -23.09 -12.48 -9.54
C GLU A 44 -22.67 -13.89 -9.11
N ILE A 45 -21.38 -14.18 -9.28
CA ILE A 45 -20.70 -15.34 -8.69
C ILE A 45 -20.41 -15.00 -7.22
N PHE A 46 -20.78 -15.89 -6.31
CA PHE A 46 -20.45 -15.74 -4.88
C PHE A 46 -19.27 -16.64 -4.50
N ILE A 47 -18.22 -16.06 -3.92
CA ILE A 47 -17.05 -16.80 -3.45
C ILE A 47 -16.94 -16.59 -1.92
N PRO A 48 -17.41 -17.56 -1.11
CA PRO A 48 -17.33 -17.48 0.34
C PRO A 48 -15.89 -17.67 0.81
N LEU A 49 -15.38 -16.75 1.62
CA LEU A 49 -14.06 -16.86 2.21
C LEU A 49 -14.13 -17.30 3.67
N ILE A 50 -13.08 -17.98 4.13
CA ILE A 50 -12.93 -18.39 5.52
C ILE A 50 -12.05 -17.34 6.21
N GLY A 51 -12.62 -16.59 7.15
CA GLY A 51 -11.91 -15.67 8.01
C GLY A 51 -11.62 -16.28 9.38
N GLU A 52 -10.89 -15.54 10.23
CA GLU A 52 -10.53 -16.00 11.58
C GLU A 52 -11.73 -16.36 12.47
N LYS A 53 -12.84 -15.63 12.33
CA LYS A 53 -14.02 -15.77 13.18
C LYS A 53 -15.26 -16.29 12.46
N ILE A 54 -15.30 -16.18 11.14
CA ILE A 54 -16.50 -16.45 10.34
C ILE A 54 -16.10 -17.27 9.12
N ASP A 55 -16.84 -18.36 8.88
CA ASP A 55 -16.83 -19.09 7.62
C ASP A 55 -18.01 -18.61 6.76
N ALA A 56 -17.69 -17.86 5.70
CA ALA A 56 -18.70 -17.29 4.81
C ALA A 56 -19.51 -18.35 4.01
N HIS A 57 -19.09 -19.61 3.97
CA HIS A 57 -19.90 -20.69 3.42
C HIS A 57 -21.25 -20.82 4.12
N ASN A 58 -21.36 -20.43 5.38
CA ASN A 58 -22.63 -20.44 6.12
C ASN A 58 -23.66 -19.46 5.54
N HIS A 59 -23.24 -18.50 4.71
CA HIS A 59 -24.10 -17.56 4.01
C HIS A 59 -24.50 -18.01 2.59
N LEU A 60 -24.12 -19.22 2.15
CA LEU A 60 -24.51 -19.75 0.83
C LEU A 60 -26.03 -19.75 0.60
N PRO A 61 -26.88 -20.21 1.56
CA PRO A 61 -28.33 -20.13 1.38
C PRO A 61 -28.82 -18.68 1.16
N GLU A 62 -28.29 -17.72 1.90
CA GLU A 62 -28.59 -16.29 1.74
C GLU A 62 -28.14 -15.76 0.36
N ALA A 63 -26.94 -16.14 -0.09
CA ALA A 63 -26.41 -15.75 -1.39
C ALA A 63 -27.34 -16.21 -2.53
N TYR A 64 -27.80 -17.45 -2.49
CA TYR A 64 -28.75 -17.96 -3.49
C TYR A 64 -30.12 -17.28 -3.39
N GLN A 65 -30.61 -16.97 -2.19
CA GLN A 65 -31.84 -16.18 -2.01
C GLN A 65 -31.73 -14.79 -2.64
N LYS A 66 -30.56 -14.16 -2.57
CA LYS A 66 -30.26 -12.88 -3.21
C LYS A 66 -30.01 -12.98 -4.71
N GLY A 67 -29.97 -14.19 -5.25
CA GLY A 67 -29.88 -14.44 -6.67
C GLY A 67 -28.46 -14.66 -7.19
N ALA A 68 -27.53 -15.13 -6.35
CA ALA A 68 -26.25 -15.64 -6.83
C ALA A 68 -26.49 -16.66 -7.95
N SER A 69 -25.83 -16.46 -9.10
CA SER A 69 -25.99 -17.34 -10.28
C SER A 69 -25.08 -18.56 -10.20
N LEU A 70 -24.01 -18.49 -9.43
CA LEU A 70 -23.04 -19.54 -9.18
C LEU A 70 -22.38 -19.27 -7.83
N ALA A 71 -22.01 -20.32 -7.09
CA ALA A 71 -21.17 -20.15 -5.90
C ALA A 71 -19.99 -21.13 -5.91
N PHE A 72 -18.90 -20.72 -5.25
CA PHE A 72 -17.78 -21.60 -4.96
C PHE A 72 -17.99 -22.28 -3.61
N VAL A 73 -17.59 -23.52 -3.49
CA VAL A 73 -17.83 -24.32 -2.29
C VAL A 73 -16.60 -25.17 -2.00
N SER A 74 -16.04 -25.09 -0.80
CA SER A 74 -14.92 -25.94 -0.42
C SER A 74 -15.38 -27.39 -0.19
N HIS A 75 -14.56 -28.38 -0.60
CA HIS A 75 -14.80 -29.80 -0.35
C HIS A 75 -15.07 -30.07 1.14
N ARG A 76 -14.34 -29.40 2.03
CA ARG A 76 -14.48 -29.56 3.48
C ARG A 76 -15.87 -29.16 3.97
N TRP A 77 -16.40 -28.03 3.52
CA TRP A 77 -17.74 -27.56 3.91
C TRP A 77 -18.85 -28.43 3.27
N TYR A 78 -18.69 -28.75 1.99
CA TYR A 78 -19.66 -29.52 1.24
C TYR A 78 -19.94 -30.90 1.87
N LYS A 79 -18.92 -31.60 2.32
CA LYS A 79 -19.03 -32.92 2.96
C LYS A 79 -20.07 -32.97 4.06
N ASN A 80 -20.24 -31.89 4.83
CA ASN A 80 -21.14 -31.86 5.98
C ASN A 80 -22.41 -31.01 5.75
N ASN A 81 -22.52 -30.32 4.63
CA ASN A 81 -23.56 -29.31 4.43
C ASN A 81 -24.22 -29.38 3.03
N SER A 82 -23.98 -30.39 2.23
CA SER A 82 -24.47 -30.51 0.85
C SER A 82 -25.99 -30.30 0.74
N ALA A 83 -26.78 -30.76 1.71
CA ALA A 83 -28.23 -30.58 1.74
C ALA A 83 -28.69 -29.11 1.75
N LYS A 84 -27.84 -28.18 2.23
CA LYS A 84 -28.15 -26.74 2.28
C LYS A 84 -28.15 -26.08 0.90
N ILE A 85 -27.50 -26.70 -0.09
CA ILE A 85 -27.35 -26.21 -1.46
C ILE A 85 -27.77 -27.22 -2.51
N GLU A 86 -28.61 -28.16 -2.13
CA GLU A 86 -29.14 -29.19 -3.04
C GLU A 86 -29.79 -28.54 -4.28
N GLY A 87 -29.41 -29.03 -5.47
CA GLY A 87 -29.90 -28.51 -6.76
C GLY A 87 -29.43 -27.10 -7.13
N LYS A 88 -28.57 -26.47 -6.34
CA LYS A 88 -27.99 -25.12 -6.63
C LYS A 88 -26.74 -25.26 -7.53
N PRO A 89 -26.45 -24.25 -8.39
CA PRO A 89 -25.26 -24.23 -9.22
C PRO A 89 -24.03 -23.90 -8.37
N PHE A 90 -23.00 -24.74 -8.37
CA PHE A 90 -21.76 -24.49 -7.63
C PHE A 90 -20.52 -25.07 -8.31
N VAL A 91 -19.35 -24.54 -7.93
CA VAL A 91 -18.01 -25.07 -8.24
C VAL A 91 -17.42 -25.63 -6.96
N LEU A 92 -17.01 -26.88 -6.96
CA LEU A 92 -16.34 -27.51 -5.83
C LEU A 92 -14.84 -27.32 -5.94
N VAL A 93 -14.22 -26.79 -4.88
CA VAL A 93 -12.80 -26.47 -4.84
C VAL A 93 -12.16 -26.87 -3.51
N ASP A 94 -10.84 -26.98 -3.46
CA ASP A 94 -10.13 -27.28 -2.20
C ASP A 94 -10.12 -26.04 -1.29
N ASP A 95 -9.80 -24.87 -1.87
CA ASP A 95 -9.70 -23.57 -1.17
C ASP A 95 -10.33 -22.46 -2.00
N THR A 96 -11.32 -21.77 -1.43
CA THR A 96 -12.05 -20.70 -2.11
C THR A 96 -11.21 -19.41 -2.25
N LEU A 97 -10.19 -19.20 -1.43
CA LEU A 97 -9.26 -18.09 -1.58
C LEU A 97 -8.30 -18.31 -2.77
N VAL A 98 -7.83 -19.55 -2.94
CA VAL A 98 -7.04 -19.94 -4.12
C VAL A 98 -7.90 -19.79 -5.37
N ALA A 99 -9.13 -20.32 -5.35
CA ALA A 99 -10.05 -20.23 -6.47
C ALA A 99 -10.41 -18.78 -6.86
N LEU A 100 -10.49 -17.86 -5.89
CA LEU A 100 -10.66 -16.43 -6.14
C LEU A 100 -9.47 -15.88 -6.96
N GLY A 101 -8.24 -16.27 -6.59
CA GLY A 101 -7.02 -15.89 -7.31
C GLY A 101 -6.97 -16.47 -8.73
N GLU A 102 -7.30 -17.75 -8.90
CA GLU A 102 -7.33 -18.44 -10.22
C GLU A 102 -8.34 -17.79 -11.16
N LEU A 103 -9.54 -17.49 -10.65
CA LEU A 103 -10.58 -16.82 -11.43
C LEU A 103 -10.15 -15.40 -11.84
N ALA A 104 -9.48 -14.67 -10.94
CA ALA A 104 -8.96 -13.34 -11.21
C ALA A 104 -7.81 -13.39 -12.23
N SER A 105 -6.87 -14.33 -12.07
CA SER A 105 -5.78 -14.54 -13.02
C SER A 105 -6.31 -14.85 -14.42
N PHE A 106 -7.31 -15.72 -14.54
CA PHE A 106 -7.97 -15.99 -15.83
C PHE A 106 -8.59 -14.71 -16.42
N HIS A 107 -9.32 -13.93 -15.61
CA HIS A 107 -9.90 -12.66 -16.06
C HIS A 107 -8.83 -11.68 -16.51
N ARG A 108 -7.69 -11.58 -15.79
CA ARG A 108 -6.54 -10.74 -16.13
C ARG A 108 -6.03 -11.02 -17.56
N HIS A 109 -5.94 -12.28 -17.94
CA HIS A 109 -5.40 -12.70 -19.24
C HIS A 109 -6.36 -12.46 -20.42
N LYS A 110 -7.59 -12.01 -20.19
CA LYS A 110 -8.48 -11.55 -21.26
C LYS A 110 -8.09 -10.19 -21.85
N PHE A 111 -7.23 -9.42 -21.16
CA PHE A 111 -6.91 -8.05 -21.50
C PHE A 111 -5.40 -7.88 -21.71
N ASP A 112 -5.01 -7.38 -22.89
CA ASP A 112 -3.61 -7.07 -23.22
C ASP A 112 -3.31 -5.59 -22.90
N ILE A 113 -3.37 -5.25 -21.60
CA ILE A 113 -3.04 -3.92 -21.09
C ILE A 113 -1.80 -3.97 -20.21
N PRO A 114 -0.99 -2.90 -20.17
CA PRO A 114 0.09 -2.78 -19.21
C PRO A 114 -0.44 -2.76 -17.77
N ILE A 115 0.16 -3.57 -16.90
CA ILE A 115 -0.08 -3.54 -15.45
C ILE A 115 1.24 -3.27 -14.75
N LEU A 116 1.26 -2.22 -13.94
CA LEU A 116 2.36 -1.88 -13.07
C LEU A 116 2.04 -2.31 -11.64
N ALA A 117 2.83 -3.23 -11.09
CA ALA A 117 2.76 -3.60 -9.68
C ALA A 117 3.59 -2.64 -8.83
N ILE A 118 3.06 -2.24 -7.67
CA ILE A 118 3.76 -1.40 -6.70
C ILE A 118 3.92 -2.17 -5.40
N ALA A 119 5.17 -2.48 -5.04
CA ALA A 119 5.59 -3.20 -3.85
C ALA A 119 6.57 -2.36 -3.00
N GLY A 120 7.10 -2.92 -1.91
CA GLY A 120 8.09 -2.28 -1.05
C GLY A 120 7.55 -1.86 0.31
N SER A 121 8.44 -1.59 1.25
CA SER A 121 8.10 -1.43 2.66
C SER A 121 7.31 -0.15 2.95
N ASN A 122 7.69 0.99 2.38
CA ASN A 122 7.07 2.28 2.66
C ASN A 122 6.74 3.02 1.36
N GLY A 123 5.67 3.83 1.39
CA GLY A 123 5.33 4.70 0.28
C GLY A 123 4.51 4.04 -0.84
N LYS A 124 4.20 2.75 -0.79
CA LYS A 124 3.43 2.01 -1.81
C LYS A 124 2.19 2.78 -2.30
N THR A 125 1.29 3.13 -1.40
CA THR A 125 0.03 3.82 -1.74
C THR A 125 0.26 5.20 -2.35
N THR A 126 1.17 5.98 -1.79
CA THR A 126 1.48 7.33 -2.30
C THR A 126 2.14 7.25 -3.68
N THR A 127 3.08 6.31 -3.88
CA THR A 127 3.72 6.06 -5.18
C THR A 127 2.69 5.61 -6.22
N LYS A 128 1.84 4.66 -5.88
CA LYS A 128 0.71 4.21 -6.73
C LYS A 128 -0.19 5.39 -7.14
N ASP A 129 -0.57 6.24 -6.17
CA ASP A 129 -1.46 7.37 -6.45
C ASP A 129 -0.80 8.44 -7.33
N MET A 130 0.49 8.75 -7.11
CA MET A 130 1.25 9.68 -7.94
C MET A 130 1.47 9.13 -9.36
N ILE A 131 1.84 7.84 -9.48
CA ILE A 131 1.99 7.18 -10.80
C ILE A 131 0.65 7.19 -11.54
N ALA A 132 -0.44 6.83 -10.88
CA ALA A 132 -1.76 6.85 -11.50
C ALA A 132 -2.17 8.26 -11.93
N ALA A 133 -1.88 9.30 -11.14
CA ALA A 133 -2.13 10.70 -11.51
C ALA A 133 -1.34 11.12 -12.75
N VAL A 134 -0.07 10.71 -12.83
CA VAL A 134 0.81 10.97 -14.00
C VAL A 134 0.27 10.23 -15.21
N LEU A 135 0.08 8.92 -15.15
CA LEU A 135 -0.38 8.11 -16.29
C LEU A 135 -1.77 8.51 -16.77
N SER A 136 -2.64 9.01 -15.89
CA SER A 136 -3.99 9.49 -16.24
C SER A 136 -4.00 10.73 -17.14
N ARG A 137 -2.84 11.36 -17.39
CA ARG A 137 -2.72 12.41 -18.41
C ARG A 137 -2.78 11.87 -19.84
N LYS A 138 -2.58 10.58 -20.01
CA LYS A 138 -2.54 9.93 -21.33
C LYS A 138 -3.43 8.70 -21.45
N TYR A 139 -3.65 7.98 -20.34
CA TYR A 139 -4.33 6.69 -20.29
C TYR A 139 -5.55 6.73 -19.38
N LYS A 140 -6.53 5.87 -19.63
CA LYS A 140 -7.58 5.56 -18.67
C LYS A 140 -7.06 4.53 -17.68
N VAL A 141 -6.74 4.99 -16.46
CA VAL A 141 -6.00 4.22 -15.46
C VAL A 141 -6.93 3.61 -14.42
N LEU A 142 -6.86 2.30 -14.25
CA LEU A 142 -7.36 1.61 -13.06
C LEU A 142 -6.26 1.61 -11.99
N LYS A 143 -6.58 1.98 -10.75
CA LYS A 143 -5.64 1.87 -9.63
C LYS A 143 -6.26 1.18 -8.43
N THR A 144 -5.43 0.58 -7.57
CA THR A 144 -5.89 -0.03 -6.31
C THR A 144 -6.72 0.94 -5.49
N TYR A 145 -7.91 0.51 -5.13
CA TYR A 145 -8.80 1.22 -4.23
C TYR A 145 -8.42 0.94 -2.78
N GLN A 146 -8.25 1.98 -1.97
CA GLN A 146 -7.85 1.87 -0.56
C GLN A 146 -6.60 0.98 -0.38
N ASN A 147 -6.71 -0.06 0.45
CA ASN A 147 -5.67 -1.04 0.76
C ASN A 147 -5.96 -2.44 0.20
N PHE A 148 -6.62 -2.52 -0.97
CA PHE A 148 -6.92 -3.80 -1.64
C PHE A 148 -5.66 -4.36 -2.30
N ASN A 149 -4.65 -4.68 -1.48
CA ASN A 149 -3.29 -5.06 -1.89
C ASN A 149 -2.86 -6.47 -1.47
N ASN A 150 -3.77 -7.27 -0.92
CA ASN A 150 -3.52 -8.63 -0.47
C ASN A 150 -4.22 -9.69 -1.37
N ARG A 151 -4.14 -10.97 -0.99
CA ARG A 151 -4.72 -12.11 -1.72
C ARG A 151 -6.23 -12.06 -1.92
N ILE A 152 -6.94 -11.16 -1.25
CA ILE A 152 -8.37 -10.89 -1.46
C ILE A 152 -8.55 -9.62 -2.30
N GLY A 153 -7.84 -8.55 -1.93
CA GLY A 153 -8.01 -7.23 -2.53
C GLY A 153 -7.54 -7.18 -3.98
N VAL A 154 -6.38 -7.76 -4.30
CA VAL A 154 -5.83 -7.77 -5.67
C VAL A 154 -6.76 -8.48 -6.66
N PRO A 155 -7.29 -9.69 -6.39
CA PRO A 155 -8.33 -10.30 -7.22
C PRO A 155 -9.54 -9.40 -7.46
N LEU A 156 -10.06 -8.76 -6.41
CA LEU A 156 -11.20 -7.85 -6.53
C LEU A 156 -10.88 -6.61 -7.38
N MET A 157 -9.63 -6.14 -7.37
CA MET A 157 -9.18 -5.08 -8.27
C MET A 157 -9.12 -5.56 -9.72
N ILE A 158 -8.58 -6.75 -9.96
CA ILE A 158 -8.47 -7.36 -11.29
C ILE A 158 -9.84 -7.50 -11.95
N PHE A 159 -10.89 -7.89 -11.23
CA PHE A 159 -12.26 -7.97 -11.77
C PHE A 159 -12.84 -6.63 -12.25
N ASN A 160 -12.18 -5.50 -11.96
CA ASN A 160 -12.56 -4.18 -12.48
C ASN A 160 -11.83 -3.81 -13.77
N ILE A 161 -10.96 -4.68 -14.31
CA ILE A 161 -10.37 -4.49 -15.63
C ILE A 161 -11.45 -4.83 -16.66
N ASP A 162 -11.70 -3.88 -17.56
CA ASP A 162 -12.58 -4.05 -18.71
C ASP A 162 -11.95 -3.39 -19.96
N GLU A 163 -12.62 -3.51 -21.10
CA GLU A 163 -12.17 -2.98 -22.39
C GLU A 163 -11.96 -1.46 -22.39
N SER A 164 -12.44 -0.74 -21.40
CA SER A 164 -12.29 0.70 -21.28
C SER A 164 -11.00 1.13 -20.58
N ILE A 165 -10.27 0.19 -19.94
CA ILE A 165 -9.07 0.48 -19.18
C ILE A 165 -7.84 0.33 -20.09
N ASP A 166 -7.02 1.37 -20.18
CA ASP A 166 -5.78 1.37 -20.97
C ASP A 166 -4.56 0.93 -20.15
N PHE A 167 -4.61 1.11 -18.81
CA PHE A 167 -3.48 0.87 -17.93
C PHE A 167 -3.96 0.55 -16.50
N ALA A 168 -3.28 -0.36 -15.80
CA ALA A 168 -3.57 -0.61 -14.38
C ALA A 168 -2.33 -0.38 -13.49
N VAL A 169 -2.51 0.29 -12.34
CA VAL A 169 -1.49 0.51 -11.31
C VAL A 169 -1.97 -0.16 -10.03
N ILE A 170 -1.42 -1.31 -9.72
CA ILE A 170 -1.91 -2.18 -8.65
C ILE A 170 -0.87 -2.29 -7.54
N GLU A 171 -1.27 -1.86 -6.34
CA GLU A 171 -0.49 -2.06 -5.12
C GLU A 171 -0.58 -3.53 -4.71
N ILE A 172 0.57 -4.14 -4.45
CA ILE A 172 0.69 -5.48 -3.85
C ILE A 172 1.46 -5.36 -2.53
N GLY A 173 0.99 -6.05 -1.52
CA GLY A 173 1.59 -6.00 -0.18
C GLY A 173 1.68 -7.38 0.42
N THR A 174 2.54 -7.52 1.41
CA THR A 174 2.78 -8.76 2.13
C THR A 174 2.61 -8.58 3.63
N ASN A 175 2.31 -9.66 4.32
CA ASN A 175 2.41 -9.81 5.76
C ASN A 175 3.24 -11.06 6.11
N GLU A 176 3.47 -11.96 5.16
CA GLU A 176 4.16 -13.23 5.37
C GLU A 176 4.87 -13.71 4.09
N PRO A 177 5.88 -14.62 4.23
CA PRO A 177 6.68 -15.06 3.10
C PRO A 177 5.84 -15.69 1.97
N GLY A 178 6.17 -15.31 0.73
CA GLY A 178 5.60 -15.86 -0.51
C GLY A 178 4.34 -15.13 -1.01
N GLU A 179 3.81 -14.14 -0.29
CA GLU A 179 2.59 -13.41 -0.74
C GLU A 179 2.86 -12.57 -1.99
N ILE A 180 3.99 -11.85 -2.07
CA ILE A 180 4.33 -11.04 -3.25
C ILE A 180 4.49 -11.92 -4.49
N PHE A 181 5.07 -13.11 -4.35
CA PHE A 181 5.15 -14.07 -5.45
C PHE A 181 3.76 -14.51 -5.93
N ILE A 182 2.89 -14.94 -5.00
CA ILE A 182 1.50 -15.36 -5.32
C ILE A 182 0.73 -14.22 -6.00
N LEU A 183 0.84 -13.00 -5.46
CA LEU A 183 0.16 -11.84 -6.03
C LEU A 183 0.70 -11.48 -7.42
N SER A 184 1.99 -11.67 -7.67
CA SER A 184 2.58 -11.46 -8.98
C SER A 184 2.09 -12.49 -10.01
N GLU A 185 1.94 -13.77 -9.61
CA GLU A 185 1.36 -14.81 -10.48
C GLU A 185 -0.12 -14.52 -10.82
N ILE A 186 -0.90 -14.05 -9.83
CA ILE A 186 -2.31 -13.70 -10.06
C ILE A 186 -2.45 -12.46 -10.95
N LEU A 187 -1.66 -11.43 -10.68
CA LEU A 187 -1.75 -10.12 -11.33
C LEU A 187 -1.13 -10.11 -12.73
N ALA A 188 -0.13 -10.96 -12.99
CA ALA A 188 0.67 -11.00 -14.21
C ALA A 188 1.13 -9.60 -14.65
N PRO A 189 1.90 -8.85 -13.82
CA PRO A 189 2.32 -7.50 -14.14
C PRO A 189 3.32 -7.47 -15.28
N THR A 190 3.24 -6.43 -16.12
CA THR A 190 4.19 -6.15 -17.22
C THR A 190 5.33 -5.24 -16.77
N GLY A 191 5.20 -4.61 -15.61
CA GLY A 191 6.23 -3.80 -14.97
C GLY A 191 6.01 -3.71 -13.46
N GLY A 192 7.03 -3.26 -12.73
CA GLY A 192 6.93 -3.12 -11.28
C GLY A 192 7.90 -2.12 -10.69
N VAL A 193 7.47 -1.49 -9.61
CA VAL A 193 8.25 -0.61 -8.75
C VAL A 193 8.32 -1.23 -7.36
N ILE A 194 9.52 -1.36 -6.82
CA ILE A 194 9.71 -1.58 -5.39
C ILE A 194 10.19 -0.27 -4.80
N THR A 195 9.39 0.32 -3.91
CA THR A 195 9.66 1.66 -3.40
C THR A 195 10.94 1.75 -2.57
N ASN A 196 11.09 0.85 -1.61
CA ASN A 196 12.27 0.68 -0.75
C ASN A 196 12.18 -0.63 0.04
N ILE A 197 13.29 -1.05 0.63
CA ILE A 197 13.39 -2.17 1.57
C ILE A 197 13.61 -1.62 2.98
N GLY A 198 12.65 -1.84 3.87
CA GLY A 198 12.68 -1.35 5.25
C GLY A 198 12.17 -2.37 6.25
N GLN A 199 12.41 -2.11 7.52
CA GLN A 199 12.01 -3.00 8.62
C GLN A 199 10.49 -2.98 8.80
N GLU A 200 9.82 -3.99 8.23
CA GLU A 200 8.37 -4.21 8.37
C GLU A 200 8.09 -5.71 8.54
N HIS A 201 7.00 -6.07 9.20
CA HIS A 201 6.52 -7.46 9.37
C HIS A 201 7.60 -8.44 9.87
N LEU A 202 8.55 -7.97 10.70
CA LEU A 202 9.70 -8.78 11.17
C LEU A 202 9.29 -9.98 12.03
N GLU A 203 8.07 -9.98 12.57
CA GLU A 203 7.51 -11.16 13.24
C GLU A 203 7.44 -12.39 12.33
N LYS A 204 7.22 -12.19 11.02
CA LYS A 204 7.07 -13.26 10.03
C LYS A 204 8.20 -13.30 9.01
N LEU A 205 8.74 -12.14 8.65
CA LEU A 205 9.84 -12.00 7.69
C LEU A 205 11.22 -12.07 8.36
N ILE A 206 11.26 -12.15 9.71
CA ILE A 206 12.43 -12.37 10.56
C ILE A 206 13.34 -11.14 10.62
N ASP A 207 13.92 -10.73 9.50
CA ASP A 207 14.91 -9.66 9.41
C ASP A 207 14.80 -8.89 8.08
N LEU A 208 15.68 -7.94 7.86
CA LEU A 208 15.71 -7.12 6.66
C LEU A 208 16.05 -7.90 5.39
N ASP A 209 16.79 -9.02 5.50
CA ASP A 209 17.10 -9.89 4.38
C ASP A 209 15.86 -10.69 3.96
N GLY A 210 15.04 -11.11 4.93
CA GLY A 210 13.73 -11.72 4.66
C GLY A 210 12.77 -10.76 3.99
N VAL A 211 12.72 -9.48 4.43
CA VAL A 211 11.90 -8.44 3.74
C VAL A 211 12.40 -8.23 2.32
N GLU A 212 13.70 -8.13 2.11
CA GLU A 212 14.29 -7.99 0.78
C GLU A 212 13.91 -9.15 -0.13
N MET A 213 14.06 -10.40 0.35
CA MET A 213 13.72 -11.59 -0.42
C MET A 213 12.24 -11.62 -0.82
N GLU A 214 11.36 -11.25 0.10
CA GLU A 214 9.92 -11.20 -0.15
C GLU A 214 9.57 -10.15 -1.20
N GLU A 215 9.97 -8.89 -0.98
CA GLU A 215 9.62 -7.77 -1.87
C GLU A 215 10.25 -7.94 -3.27
N THR A 216 11.49 -8.42 -3.36
CA THR A 216 12.19 -8.62 -4.65
C THR A 216 11.72 -9.84 -5.42
N SER A 217 10.83 -10.65 -4.87
CA SER A 217 10.14 -11.69 -5.62
C SER A 217 9.32 -11.11 -6.80
N LEU A 218 8.86 -9.85 -6.70
CA LEU A 218 8.30 -9.12 -7.84
C LEU A 218 9.32 -8.96 -8.98
N PHE A 219 10.55 -8.56 -8.68
CA PHE A 219 11.60 -8.44 -9.72
C PHE A 219 11.95 -9.79 -10.33
N ALA A 220 11.96 -10.86 -9.53
CA ALA A 220 12.18 -12.21 -10.02
C ALA A 220 11.06 -12.66 -10.98
N TYR A 221 9.80 -12.35 -10.67
CA TYR A 221 8.67 -12.58 -11.57
C TYR A 221 8.86 -11.82 -12.89
N LEU A 222 9.06 -10.49 -12.83
CA LEU A 222 9.22 -9.64 -14.00
C LEU A 222 10.38 -10.06 -14.90
N SER A 223 11.52 -10.45 -14.33
CA SER A 223 12.67 -10.93 -15.11
C SER A 223 12.36 -12.19 -15.90
N ARG A 224 11.58 -13.13 -15.33
CA ARG A 224 11.14 -14.36 -16.02
C ARG A 224 10.15 -14.09 -17.15
N HIS A 225 9.33 -13.04 -17.03
CA HIS A 225 8.24 -12.70 -17.96
C HIS A 225 8.57 -11.49 -18.85
N ASN A 226 9.86 -11.11 -18.94
CA ASN A 226 10.32 -9.97 -19.77
C ASN A 226 9.60 -8.63 -19.41
N GLY A 227 9.24 -8.44 -18.12
CA GLY A 227 8.68 -7.22 -17.59
C GLY A 227 9.73 -6.16 -17.29
N ILE A 228 9.34 -4.89 -17.16
CA ILE A 228 10.23 -3.77 -16.81
C ILE A 228 10.32 -3.61 -15.29
N CYS A 229 11.53 -3.56 -14.73
CA CYS A 229 11.79 -3.27 -13.32
C CYS A 229 12.22 -1.81 -13.15
N PHE A 230 11.45 -1.02 -12.41
CA PHE A 230 11.85 0.32 -11.98
C PHE A 230 12.61 0.21 -10.67
N ILE A 231 13.91 0.49 -10.69
CA ILE A 231 14.81 0.28 -9.57
C ILE A 231 15.11 1.62 -8.90
N ASN A 232 14.82 1.70 -7.60
CA ASN A 232 15.24 2.81 -6.76
C ASN A 232 16.74 2.74 -6.49
N GLY A 233 17.52 3.62 -7.14
CA GLY A 233 18.98 3.70 -6.99
C GLY A 233 19.43 4.28 -5.65
N ASP A 234 18.54 4.89 -4.88
CA ASP A 234 18.83 5.41 -3.53
C ASP A 234 18.75 4.34 -2.44
N ASP A 235 18.26 3.14 -2.78
CA ASP A 235 18.20 1.98 -1.89
C ASP A 235 19.27 0.95 -2.29
N ASP A 236 20.32 0.80 -1.46
CA ASP A 236 21.46 -0.08 -1.74
C ASP A 236 21.02 -1.55 -1.92
N ARG A 237 19.95 -1.99 -1.23
CA ARG A 237 19.41 -3.33 -1.34
C ARG A 237 18.72 -3.57 -2.67
N LEU A 238 18.11 -2.56 -3.25
CA LEU A 238 17.49 -2.62 -4.57
C LEU A 238 18.51 -2.40 -5.69
N LEU A 239 19.46 -1.48 -5.51
CA LEU A 239 20.43 -1.11 -6.53
C LEU A 239 21.30 -2.31 -6.97
N LYS A 240 21.60 -3.25 -6.06
CA LYS A 240 22.38 -4.46 -6.41
C LYS A 240 21.72 -5.30 -7.50
N TYR A 241 20.38 -5.29 -7.62
CA TYR A 241 19.63 -6.00 -8.65
C TYR A 241 19.79 -5.38 -10.04
N ALA A 242 20.21 -4.11 -10.13
CA ALA A 242 20.50 -3.48 -11.40
C ALA A 242 21.61 -4.19 -12.21
N LYS A 243 22.45 -4.98 -11.56
CA LYS A 243 23.52 -5.74 -12.22
C LYS A 243 23.03 -7.01 -12.91
N ILE A 244 21.90 -7.56 -12.49
CA ILE A 244 21.40 -8.86 -12.93
C ILE A 244 20.07 -8.80 -13.69
N ILE A 245 19.37 -7.68 -13.62
CA ILE A 245 18.11 -7.47 -14.34
C ILE A 245 18.41 -6.82 -15.69
N ASP A 246 17.97 -7.44 -16.78
CA ASP A 246 18.18 -6.94 -18.12
C ASP A 246 17.27 -5.75 -18.44
N LYS A 247 15.95 -5.90 -18.26
CA LYS A 247 14.95 -4.89 -18.56
C LYS A 247 14.62 -4.05 -17.34
N LYS A 248 15.30 -2.91 -17.24
CA LYS A 248 15.23 -2.03 -16.06
C LYS A 248 15.21 -0.57 -16.43
N PHE A 249 14.71 0.25 -15.51
CA PHE A 249 14.83 1.70 -15.48
C PHE A 249 15.27 2.11 -14.06
N ILE A 250 16.47 2.69 -13.93
CA ILE A 250 17.01 3.11 -12.64
C ILE A 250 16.70 4.60 -12.45
N TYR A 251 16.16 4.97 -11.29
CA TYR A 251 15.97 6.35 -10.88
C TYR A 251 16.64 6.60 -9.54
N SER A 252 17.23 7.80 -9.36
CA SER A 252 17.98 8.13 -8.14
C SER A 252 17.97 9.63 -7.88
N THR A 253 18.13 10.00 -6.60
CA THR A 253 18.40 11.38 -6.18
C THR A 253 19.90 11.63 -5.95
N LYS A 254 20.75 10.60 -6.05
CA LYS A 254 22.18 10.65 -5.69
C LYS A 254 23.11 10.16 -6.79
N ASP A 255 22.64 9.22 -7.64
CA ASP A 255 23.50 8.46 -8.54
C ASP A 255 23.46 8.99 -9.97
N ASP A 256 24.62 9.40 -10.49
CA ASP A 256 24.79 9.91 -11.86
C ASP A 256 24.67 8.82 -12.94
N TYR A 257 24.71 7.53 -12.55
CA TYR A 257 24.53 6.39 -13.48
C TYR A 257 23.07 5.98 -13.68
N ALA A 258 22.13 6.66 -13.01
CA ALA A 258 20.70 6.39 -13.16
C ALA A 258 20.20 6.79 -14.57
N ASN A 259 19.16 6.11 -15.06
CA ASN A 259 18.44 6.55 -16.25
C ASN A 259 17.71 7.90 -16.04
N LEU A 260 17.34 8.16 -14.79
CA LEU A 260 16.78 9.43 -14.34
C LEU A 260 17.46 9.84 -13.03
N GLN A 261 18.20 10.95 -13.08
CA GLN A 261 18.72 11.62 -11.89
C GLN A 261 17.84 12.84 -11.55
N VAL A 262 17.51 12.98 -10.27
CA VAL A 262 16.66 14.07 -9.77
C VAL A 262 17.30 14.66 -8.52
N GLU A 263 17.56 15.96 -8.49
CA GLU A 263 17.90 16.68 -7.26
C GLU A 263 16.60 16.91 -6.46
N LEU A 264 16.55 16.38 -5.23
CA LEU A 264 15.41 16.52 -4.32
C LEU A 264 15.71 17.53 -3.23
N GLU A 265 14.97 18.62 -3.22
CA GLU A 265 14.98 19.64 -2.18
C GLU A 265 13.66 19.67 -1.41
N ILE A 266 13.69 20.25 -0.22
CA ILE A 266 12.50 20.53 0.60
C ILE A 266 12.48 22.01 0.95
N ASN A 267 11.35 22.68 0.70
CA ASN A 267 11.17 24.08 1.06
C ASN A 267 10.82 24.27 2.55
N ASP A 268 10.71 25.50 3.00
CA ASP A 268 10.41 25.88 4.40
C ASP A 268 9.08 25.33 4.93
N ARG A 269 8.14 24.98 4.04
CA ARG A 269 6.85 24.34 4.35
C ARG A 269 6.87 22.83 4.14
N ILE A 270 8.08 22.26 4.05
CA ILE A 270 8.31 20.82 3.84
C ILE A 270 7.69 20.24 2.56
N ASN A 271 7.39 21.08 1.55
CA ASN A 271 6.98 20.58 0.25
C ASN A 271 8.22 20.18 -0.55
N PRO A 272 8.24 18.99 -1.16
CA PRO A 272 9.33 18.57 -2.02
C PRO A 272 9.38 19.36 -3.33
N ILE A 273 10.59 19.61 -3.78
CA ILE A 273 10.90 20.22 -5.08
C ILE A 273 11.86 19.29 -5.79
N LEU A 274 11.44 18.82 -6.96
CA LEU A 274 12.27 18.02 -7.85
C LEU A 274 12.90 18.91 -8.91
N LYS A 275 14.21 18.81 -9.07
CA LYS A 275 14.96 19.42 -10.18
C LYS A 275 15.57 18.31 -11.02
N LEU A 276 15.39 18.37 -12.31
CA LEU A 276 15.86 17.31 -13.23
C LEU A 276 16.20 17.92 -14.59
N ASN A 277 17.12 17.29 -15.28
CA ASN A 277 17.49 17.65 -16.63
C ASN A 277 16.93 16.61 -17.61
N ILE A 278 16.15 17.08 -18.58
CA ILE A 278 15.64 16.24 -19.67
C ILE A 278 16.06 16.89 -20.99
N ASP A 279 16.78 16.14 -21.81
CA ASP A 279 17.27 16.61 -23.11
C ASP A 279 18.03 17.96 -23.09
N GLY A 280 18.82 18.15 -22.00
CA GLY A 280 19.61 19.38 -21.81
C GLY A 280 18.84 20.56 -21.23
N ASN A 281 17.55 20.42 -20.92
CA ASN A 281 16.72 21.45 -20.33
C ASN A 281 16.47 21.16 -18.84
N GLU A 282 16.66 22.16 -18.01
CA GLU A 282 16.34 22.07 -16.58
C GLU A 282 14.84 22.23 -16.37
N HIS A 283 14.28 21.31 -15.57
CA HIS A 283 12.88 21.32 -15.16
C HIS A 283 12.75 21.30 -13.66
N LYS A 284 11.74 22.02 -13.14
CA LYS A 284 11.41 22.08 -11.74
C LYS A 284 9.96 21.70 -11.52
N ILE A 285 9.72 20.78 -10.57
CA ILE A 285 8.38 20.31 -10.15
C ILE A 285 8.22 20.59 -8.66
N LYS A 286 7.21 21.38 -8.30
CA LYS A 286 6.87 21.67 -6.90
C LYS A 286 5.69 20.79 -6.48
N LEU A 287 5.91 19.86 -5.57
CA LEU A 287 4.84 18.96 -5.15
C LEU A 287 3.85 19.65 -4.20
N ASN A 288 2.57 19.39 -4.41
CA ASN A 288 1.52 19.71 -3.43
C ASN A 288 1.34 18.53 -2.46
N ALA A 289 2.44 18.11 -1.84
CA ALA A 289 2.54 17.04 -0.85
C ALA A 289 3.58 17.45 0.19
N TYR A 290 3.66 16.72 1.30
CA TYR A 290 4.53 17.07 2.41
C TYR A 290 5.55 15.97 2.71
N GLY A 291 6.75 16.38 3.12
CA GLY A 291 7.81 15.51 3.58
C GLY A 291 8.67 14.90 2.48
N ILE A 292 9.88 14.50 2.88
CA ILE A 292 10.90 13.99 1.97
C ILE A 292 10.46 12.68 1.29
N ALA A 293 9.68 11.85 2.01
CA ALA A 293 9.14 10.60 1.47
C ALA A 293 8.25 10.83 0.24
N ALA A 294 7.44 11.90 0.25
CA ALA A 294 6.62 12.26 -0.92
C ALA A 294 7.50 12.64 -2.13
N GLY A 295 8.66 13.23 -1.88
CA GLY A 295 9.66 13.52 -2.92
C GLY A 295 10.17 12.24 -3.58
N TYR A 296 10.64 11.26 -2.80
CA TYR A 296 11.10 9.97 -3.32
C TYR A 296 10.01 9.24 -4.11
N ASN A 297 8.77 9.24 -3.60
CA ASN A 297 7.65 8.62 -4.30
C ASN A 297 7.35 9.31 -5.64
N ALA A 298 7.51 10.63 -5.70
CA ALA A 298 7.33 11.40 -6.94
C ALA A 298 8.43 11.14 -7.96
N VAL A 299 9.68 10.90 -7.54
CA VAL A 299 10.78 10.53 -8.45
C VAL A 299 10.44 9.22 -9.18
N ALA A 300 9.91 8.22 -8.46
CA ALA A 300 9.41 6.99 -9.08
C ALA A 300 8.28 7.27 -10.09
N ALA A 301 7.36 8.20 -9.78
CA ALA A 301 6.28 8.56 -10.68
C ALA A 301 6.78 9.30 -11.94
N VAL A 302 7.81 10.13 -11.82
CA VAL A 302 8.48 10.75 -12.98
C VAL A 302 9.12 9.67 -13.87
N ALA A 303 9.87 8.74 -13.27
CA ALA A 303 10.54 7.65 -13.99
C ALA A 303 9.54 6.81 -14.80
N VAL A 304 8.43 6.40 -14.17
CA VAL A 304 7.36 5.66 -14.84
C VAL A 304 6.70 6.50 -15.94
N GLY A 305 6.39 7.76 -15.68
CA GLY A 305 5.77 8.65 -16.67
C GLY A 305 6.63 8.81 -17.93
N LEU A 306 7.92 9.06 -17.77
CA LEU A 306 8.87 9.18 -18.88
C LEU A 306 8.98 7.88 -19.68
N HIS A 307 9.09 6.73 -18.98
CA HIS A 307 9.16 5.42 -19.63
C HIS A 307 7.94 5.11 -20.50
N PHE A 308 6.73 5.47 -20.06
CA PHE A 308 5.49 5.26 -20.80
C PHE A 308 5.15 6.43 -21.75
N GLY A 309 6.11 7.29 -22.04
CA GLY A 309 6.05 8.30 -23.09
C GLY A 309 5.12 9.48 -22.79
N LEU A 310 5.06 9.90 -21.52
CA LEU A 310 4.52 11.21 -21.16
C LEU A 310 5.62 12.26 -21.25
N ASP A 311 5.27 13.44 -21.70
CA ASP A 311 6.20 14.57 -21.66
C ASP A 311 6.32 15.17 -20.26
N ILE A 312 7.40 15.90 -20.02
CA ILE A 312 7.69 16.45 -18.69
C ILE A 312 6.67 17.49 -18.24
N LYS A 313 5.97 18.15 -19.17
CA LYS A 313 4.89 19.10 -18.84
C LYS A 313 3.68 18.37 -18.28
N GLN A 314 3.27 17.27 -18.92
CA GLN A 314 2.18 16.42 -18.45
C GLN A 314 2.49 15.85 -17.04
N ILE A 315 3.74 15.37 -16.84
CA ILE A 315 4.20 14.83 -15.56
C ILE A 315 4.17 15.92 -14.47
N ARG A 316 4.72 17.09 -14.76
CA ARG A 316 4.72 18.23 -13.84
C ARG A 316 3.30 18.65 -13.46
N GLU A 317 2.43 18.87 -14.42
CA GLU A 317 1.03 19.24 -14.17
C GLU A 317 0.31 18.21 -13.29
N ALA A 318 0.58 16.92 -13.50
CA ALA A 318 -0.02 15.86 -12.68
C ALA A 318 0.46 15.92 -11.22
N LEU A 319 1.77 16.07 -11.00
CA LEU A 319 2.38 16.05 -9.69
C LEU A 319 2.15 17.34 -8.89
N GLU A 320 2.16 18.50 -9.53
CA GLU A 320 1.85 19.79 -8.90
C GLU A 320 0.38 19.90 -8.47
N ASN A 321 -0.53 19.22 -9.20
CA ASN A 321 -1.96 19.15 -8.84
C ASN A 321 -2.34 17.92 -8.01
N TYR A 322 -1.37 17.08 -7.67
CA TYR A 322 -1.61 15.93 -6.80
C TYR A 322 -1.96 16.41 -5.38
N SER A 323 -3.00 15.83 -4.78
CA SER A 323 -3.38 16.08 -3.39
C SER A 323 -3.68 14.77 -2.69
N GLN A 324 -3.04 14.56 -1.56
CA GLN A 324 -3.24 13.38 -0.71
C GLN A 324 -4.62 13.34 -0.03
N GLU A 325 -5.29 14.48 0.14
CA GLU A 325 -6.48 14.62 0.97
C GLU A 325 -7.71 13.83 0.49
N LYS A 326 -7.74 13.42 -0.77
CA LYS A 326 -8.97 12.87 -1.37
C LYS A 326 -9.20 11.38 -1.17
N TYR A 327 -8.24 10.61 -0.64
CA TYR A 327 -8.27 9.15 -0.85
C TYR A 327 -8.13 8.25 0.38
N SER A 328 -7.79 8.76 1.55
CA SER A 328 -7.73 7.92 2.75
C SER A 328 -8.26 8.66 3.98
N GLY A 329 -9.15 8.04 4.73
CA GLY A 329 -9.59 8.53 6.04
C GLY A 329 -8.44 8.53 7.09
N TYR A 330 -7.20 8.22 6.66
CA TYR A 330 -6.01 8.16 7.50
C TYR A 330 -4.87 8.91 6.84
N ALA A 331 -4.32 9.89 7.55
CA ALA A 331 -3.29 10.76 7.03
C ALA A 331 -1.93 10.05 6.92
N ARG A 332 -1.24 10.31 5.82
CA ARG A 332 0.15 9.93 5.56
C ARG A 332 0.93 11.20 5.31
N MET A 333 1.59 11.73 6.33
CA MET A 333 2.35 12.99 6.31
C MET A 333 1.52 14.16 5.73
N MET A 334 0.54 14.63 6.50
CA MET A 334 -0.27 15.81 6.17
C MET A 334 0.05 16.94 7.14
N LEU A 335 0.32 18.13 6.61
CA LEU A 335 0.42 19.33 7.43
C LEU A 335 -1.00 19.89 7.64
N GLN A 336 -1.42 20.00 8.90
CA GLN A 336 -2.75 20.45 9.31
C GLN A 336 -2.66 21.51 10.38
N GLU A 337 -3.51 22.52 10.29
CA GLU A 337 -3.76 23.49 11.35
C GLU A 337 -5.09 23.12 12.04
N ILE A 338 -5.02 22.69 13.30
CA ILE A 338 -6.17 22.28 14.09
C ILE A 338 -6.23 23.12 15.35
N GLU A 339 -7.24 23.96 15.52
CA GLU A 339 -7.42 24.84 16.70
C GLU A 339 -6.14 25.61 17.09
N GLY A 340 -5.33 26.01 16.09
CA GLY A 340 -4.06 26.73 16.30
C GLY A 340 -2.85 25.86 16.60
N TYR A 341 -2.98 24.53 16.58
CA TYR A 341 -1.86 23.59 16.57
C TYR A 341 -1.38 23.36 15.14
N THR A 342 -0.08 23.44 14.90
CA THR A 342 0.53 23.01 13.63
C THR A 342 0.95 21.55 13.73
N ILE A 343 0.28 20.66 13.00
CA ILE A 343 0.42 19.21 13.14
C ILE A 343 0.85 18.57 11.81
N LEU A 344 1.95 17.83 11.87
CA LEU A 344 2.33 16.85 10.85
C LEU A 344 1.66 15.52 11.22
N ASN A 345 0.52 15.26 10.59
CA ASN A 345 -0.27 14.06 10.83
C ASN A 345 0.24 12.91 9.97
N ASP A 346 0.83 11.88 10.60
CA ASP A 346 1.31 10.67 9.96
C ASP A 346 0.85 9.41 10.71
N CYS A 347 -0.45 9.39 11.06
CA CYS A 347 -1.06 8.38 11.96
C CYS A 347 -1.46 7.08 11.27
N TYR A 348 -1.22 6.90 9.97
CA TYR A 348 -1.69 5.70 9.27
C TYR A 348 -1.03 4.42 9.78
N ASN A 349 0.30 4.39 9.82
CA ASN A 349 1.11 3.28 10.34
C ASN A 349 2.52 3.76 10.69
N ALA A 350 3.29 2.92 11.39
CA ALA A 350 4.66 3.21 11.79
C ALA A 350 5.53 1.95 11.75
N ASN A 351 6.72 2.12 11.18
CA ASN A 351 7.86 1.22 11.26
C ASN A 351 9.14 2.06 11.42
N PRO A 352 10.30 1.48 11.76
CA PRO A 352 11.51 2.26 12.05
C PRO A 352 11.94 3.20 10.93
N SER A 353 11.93 2.76 9.67
CA SER A 353 12.34 3.61 8.55
C SER A 353 11.36 4.76 8.29
N SER A 354 10.06 4.52 8.36
CA SER A 354 9.07 5.59 8.22
C SER A 354 9.09 6.57 9.39
N MET A 355 9.38 6.12 10.62
CA MET A 355 9.57 7.00 11.78
C MET A 355 10.73 7.96 11.56
N LYS A 356 11.90 7.45 11.10
CA LYS A 356 13.07 8.28 10.81
C LYS A 356 12.77 9.36 9.77
N MET A 357 12.16 8.98 8.63
CA MET A 357 11.80 9.94 7.59
C MET A 357 10.83 11.01 8.07
N SER A 358 9.89 10.66 8.95
CA SER A 358 8.92 11.62 9.50
C SER A 358 9.60 12.58 10.49
N LEU A 359 10.51 12.09 11.32
CA LEU A 359 11.32 12.91 12.24
C LEU A 359 12.26 13.86 11.49
N GLU A 360 12.92 13.40 10.42
CA GLU A 360 13.71 14.25 9.54
C GLU A 360 12.86 15.35 8.88
N THR A 361 11.64 14.99 8.46
CA THR A 361 10.70 15.97 7.91
C THR A 361 10.31 17.01 8.93
N LEU A 362 9.98 16.63 10.18
CA LEU A 362 9.68 17.55 11.27
C LEU A 362 10.85 18.50 11.52
N SER A 363 12.09 17.98 11.57
CA SER A 363 13.29 18.77 11.83
C SER A 363 13.53 19.87 10.80
N LYS A 364 13.09 19.66 9.55
CA LYS A 364 13.22 20.63 8.46
C LYS A 364 12.10 21.66 8.39
N TYR A 365 11.03 21.50 9.17
CA TYR A 365 9.93 22.46 9.18
C TYR A 365 10.34 23.74 9.93
N SER A 366 10.63 24.82 9.19
CA SER A 366 11.22 26.03 9.74
C SER A 366 10.22 27.06 10.29
N SER A 367 8.92 26.92 9.97
CA SER A 367 7.89 27.90 10.34
C SER A 367 7.56 27.93 11.84
N LYS A 368 8.01 26.95 12.62
CA LYS A 368 7.85 26.90 14.07
C LYS A 368 9.20 26.62 14.73
N PRO A 369 9.57 27.35 15.81
CA PRO A 369 10.89 27.19 16.45
C PRO A 369 11.03 25.86 17.21
N ILE A 370 9.95 25.34 17.81
CA ILE A 370 9.97 24.12 18.63
C ILE A 370 9.48 22.93 17.82
N LYS A 371 10.20 21.80 17.89
CA LYS A 371 9.86 20.52 17.28
C LYS A 371 9.47 19.52 18.35
N VAL A 372 8.22 19.05 18.30
CA VAL A 372 7.68 18.06 19.24
C VAL A 372 7.26 16.81 18.47
N ALA A 373 7.83 15.66 18.83
CA ALA A 373 7.41 14.38 18.28
C ALA A 373 6.49 13.66 19.27
N VAL A 374 5.29 13.26 18.84
CA VAL A 374 4.35 12.42 19.60
C VAL A 374 4.35 11.04 18.95
N LEU A 375 5.00 10.08 19.60
CA LEU A 375 5.31 8.77 19.04
C LEU A 375 4.60 7.65 19.80
N GLY A 376 3.83 6.84 19.08
CA GLY A 376 3.24 5.60 19.57
C GLY A 376 4.08 4.38 19.20
N ASP A 377 3.74 3.22 19.80
CA ASP A 377 4.40 1.95 19.51
C ASP A 377 4.42 1.62 18.03
N MET A 378 5.50 1.00 17.59
CA MET A 378 5.64 0.29 16.32
C MET A 378 5.33 -1.20 16.55
N ARG A 379 4.38 -1.75 15.78
CA ARG A 379 3.97 -3.16 15.90
C ARG A 379 4.68 -4.04 14.87
N GLU A 380 4.54 -5.36 15.03
CA GLU A 380 5.03 -6.38 14.08
C GLU A 380 6.56 -6.43 13.91
N LEU A 381 7.30 -5.99 14.94
CA LEU A 381 8.77 -5.95 14.94
C LEU A 381 9.40 -7.18 15.60
N GLY A 382 8.60 -8.12 16.12
CA GLY A 382 9.09 -9.35 16.75
C GLY A 382 10.06 -9.09 17.92
N GLU A 383 11.10 -9.91 18.01
CA GLU A 383 12.13 -9.84 19.07
C GLU A 383 12.95 -8.53 19.01
N SER A 384 13.05 -7.89 17.86
CA SER A 384 13.79 -6.66 17.67
C SER A 384 13.06 -5.41 18.20
N SER A 385 11.81 -5.55 18.64
CA SER A 385 10.92 -4.44 18.96
C SER A 385 11.55 -3.44 19.94
N LEU A 386 12.03 -3.89 21.11
CA LEU A 386 12.60 -2.99 22.10
C LEU A 386 13.84 -2.25 21.60
N ALA A 387 14.74 -2.94 20.92
CA ALA A 387 15.96 -2.34 20.37
C ALA A 387 15.65 -1.25 19.33
N LEU A 388 14.66 -1.49 18.47
CA LEU A 388 14.22 -0.54 17.44
C LEU A 388 13.49 0.67 18.04
N HIS A 389 12.70 0.49 19.09
CA HIS A 389 12.10 1.62 19.81
C HIS A 389 13.16 2.49 20.48
N ILE A 390 14.18 1.91 21.12
CA ILE A 390 15.32 2.64 21.69
C ILE A 390 16.07 3.42 20.60
N GLU A 391 16.31 2.80 19.44
CA GLU A 391 16.96 3.45 18.30
C GLU A 391 16.18 4.69 17.83
N ILE A 392 14.87 4.55 17.66
CA ILE A 392 14.00 5.65 17.24
C ILE A 392 13.95 6.78 18.27
N LEU A 393 13.87 6.46 19.55
CA LEU A 393 13.88 7.50 20.61
C LEU A 393 15.21 8.27 20.64
N ARG A 394 16.35 7.58 20.48
CA ARG A 394 17.66 8.23 20.37
C ARG A 394 17.79 9.10 19.13
N PHE A 395 17.17 8.68 18.04
CA PHE A 395 17.11 9.46 16.80
C PHE A 395 16.22 10.70 16.97
N ALA A 396 15.04 10.54 17.58
CA ALA A 396 14.12 11.64 17.87
C ALA A 396 14.72 12.67 18.83
N GLU A 397 15.43 12.24 19.87
CA GLU A 397 16.10 13.11 20.85
C GLU A 397 17.10 14.08 20.20
N LYS A 398 17.77 13.64 19.12
CA LYS A 398 18.73 14.47 18.39
C LYS A 398 18.07 15.56 17.53
N LEU A 399 16.88 15.28 17.03
CA LEU A 399 16.19 16.11 16.03
C LEU A 399 15.08 16.99 16.63
N CYS A 400 14.56 16.62 17.80
CA CYS A 400 13.41 17.27 18.42
C CYS A 400 13.80 17.97 19.73
N ASP A 401 13.04 19.01 20.05
CA ASP A 401 13.16 19.71 21.33
C ASP A 401 12.46 18.93 22.44
N LYS A 402 11.35 18.26 22.12
CA LYS A 402 10.62 17.35 23.00
C LYS A 402 10.13 16.12 22.26
N VAL A 403 10.03 15.00 22.97
CA VAL A 403 9.49 13.73 22.48
C VAL A 403 8.47 13.24 23.50
N PHE A 404 7.22 13.13 23.09
CA PHE A 404 6.13 12.55 23.86
C PHE A 404 5.89 11.13 23.37
N THR A 405 5.81 10.19 24.28
CA THR A 405 5.65 8.78 23.93
C THR A 405 4.41 8.17 24.58
N ILE A 406 3.79 7.22 23.89
CA ILE A 406 2.66 6.44 24.39
C ILE A 406 2.74 5.00 23.89
N GLY A 407 2.46 4.06 24.76
CA GLY A 407 2.49 2.63 24.47
C GLY A 407 3.49 1.87 25.31
N GLU A 408 3.30 0.56 25.38
CA GLU A 408 4.08 -0.31 26.27
C GLU A 408 5.56 -0.41 25.83
N GLN A 409 5.80 -0.52 24.51
CA GLN A 409 7.16 -0.64 23.99
C GLN A 409 7.91 0.69 24.09
N MET A 410 7.24 1.80 23.80
CA MET A 410 7.79 3.15 24.00
C MET A 410 8.11 3.40 25.47
N GLN A 411 7.24 2.99 26.40
CA GLN A 411 7.50 3.10 27.83
C GLN A 411 8.78 2.35 28.23
N LYS A 412 8.88 1.07 27.87
CA LYS A 412 10.06 0.24 28.13
C LYS A 412 11.34 0.87 27.54
N ALA A 413 11.26 1.35 26.29
CA ALA A 413 12.39 1.97 25.62
C ALA A 413 12.84 3.27 26.34
N THR A 414 11.91 4.06 26.85
CA THR A 414 12.20 5.30 27.59
C THR A 414 13.02 5.03 28.86
N GLU A 415 12.82 3.90 29.53
CA GLU A 415 13.59 3.52 30.73
C GLU A 415 15.10 3.33 30.45
N PHE A 416 15.47 2.98 29.21
CA PHE A 416 16.87 2.85 28.78
C PHE A 416 17.52 4.16 28.35
N ILE A 417 16.73 5.26 28.29
CA ILE A 417 17.22 6.56 27.78
C ILE A 417 17.05 7.62 28.87
N LYS A 418 18.17 8.04 29.47
CA LYS A 418 18.19 9.11 30.47
C LYS A 418 18.17 10.47 29.77
N SER A 419 16.98 10.95 29.40
CA SER A 419 16.79 12.22 28.72
C SER A 419 15.68 13.03 29.36
N THR A 420 15.91 14.33 29.52
CA THR A 420 14.88 15.28 29.98
C THR A 420 13.95 15.73 28.86
N LYS A 421 14.29 15.42 27.61
CA LYS A 421 13.46 15.74 26.43
C LYS A 421 12.34 14.72 26.19
N ILE A 422 12.49 13.48 26.69
CA ILE A 422 11.57 12.37 26.43
C ILE A 422 10.64 12.20 27.62
N LEU A 423 9.34 12.36 27.37
CA LEU A 423 8.28 12.20 28.37
C LEU A 423 7.35 11.07 27.93
N ASN A 424 7.16 10.06 28.81
CA ASN A 424 6.20 8.98 28.55
C ASN A 424 4.86 9.27 29.24
N PHE A 425 3.76 9.02 28.51
CA PHE A 425 2.41 9.26 28.97
C PHE A 425 1.59 7.97 28.95
N SER A 426 0.65 7.85 29.89
CA SER A 426 -0.23 6.69 30.01
C SER A 426 -1.46 6.78 29.10
N ASP A 427 -1.87 7.98 28.72
CA ASP A 427 -3.06 8.21 27.89
C ASP A 427 -2.95 9.47 27.02
N PHE A 428 -3.84 9.58 26.05
CA PHE A 428 -3.88 10.70 25.12
C PHE A 428 -4.30 12.03 25.74
N GLN A 429 -5.09 12.01 26.84
CA GLN A 429 -5.51 13.25 27.49
C GLN A 429 -4.32 13.97 28.10
N MET A 430 -3.42 13.24 28.76
CA MET A 430 -2.20 13.80 29.33
C MET A 430 -1.29 14.40 28.23
N ILE A 431 -1.20 13.75 27.07
CA ILE A 431 -0.45 14.28 25.93
C ILE A 431 -1.11 15.57 25.43
N ALA A 432 -2.43 15.60 25.27
CA ALA A 432 -3.16 16.77 24.81
C ALA A 432 -2.97 17.95 25.77
N ASP A 433 -2.99 17.69 27.08
CA ASP A 433 -2.77 18.72 28.10
C ASP A 433 -1.34 19.27 28.07
N GLU A 434 -0.31 18.43 27.87
CA GLU A 434 1.07 18.90 27.70
C GLU A 434 1.27 19.63 26.36
N MET A 435 0.64 19.23 25.29
CA MET A 435 0.68 19.92 23.99
C MET A 435 0.17 21.38 24.08
N LYS A 436 -0.79 21.67 24.98
CA LYS A 436 -1.33 23.02 25.18
C LYS A 436 -0.23 24.01 25.60
N ASN A 437 0.76 23.56 26.34
CA ASN A 437 1.89 24.39 26.81
C ASN A 437 2.80 24.85 25.64
N HIS A 438 2.69 24.21 24.47
CA HIS A 438 3.53 24.46 23.30
C HIS A 438 2.73 24.84 22.05
N LYS A 439 1.44 25.05 22.18
CA LYS A 439 0.47 25.24 21.08
C LYS A 439 0.93 26.28 20.03
N ILE A 440 1.45 27.41 20.46
CA ILE A 440 1.77 28.55 19.57
C ILE A 440 3.11 28.35 18.87
N ASP A 441 4.12 27.85 19.56
CA ASP A 441 5.52 27.88 19.13
C ASP A 441 6.00 26.55 18.55
N ALA A 442 5.21 25.46 18.70
CA ALA A 442 5.62 24.14 18.27
C ALA A 442 4.95 23.66 16.97
N ALA A 443 5.72 22.89 16.21
CA ALA A 443 5.20 21.94 15.23
C ALA A 443 5.21 20.53 15.84
N PHE A 444 4.10 19.83 15.73
CA PHE A 444 3.92 18.50 16.28
C PHE A 444 3.91 17.43 15.18
N LEU A 445 4.76 16.43 15.25
CA LEU A 445 4.63 15.20 14.48
C LEU A 445 3.83 14.19 15.31
N ILE A 446 2.76 13.61 14.76
CA ILE A 446 1.98 12.56 15.42
C ILE A 446 2.06 11.29 14.57
N LYS A 447 2.68 10.23 15.13
CA LYS A 447 2.92 8.97 14.42
C LYS A 447 2.94 7.76 15.36
N GLY A 448 2.33 6.65 14.93
CA GLY A 448 2.33 5.35 15.59
C GLY A 448 1.70 4.29 14.70
N SER A 449 1.86 3.03 15.05
CA SER A 449 1.23 1.93 14.32
C SER A 449 -0.28 2.04 14.30
N ARG A 450 -0.93 1.50 13.26
CA ARG A 450 -2.39 1.59 13.05
C ARG A 450 -3.20 1.20 14.29
N GLY A 451 -2.77 0.18 15.01
CA GLY A 451 -3.43 -0.30 16.22
C GLY A 451 -3.37 0.65 17.41
N MET A 452 -2.49 1.66 17.39
CA MET A 452 -2.40 2.69 18.43
C MET A 452 -3.51 3.73 18.31
N LYS A 453 -4.13 3.89 17.12
CA LYS A 453 -5.21 4.85 16.86
C LYS A 453 -4.83 6.28 17.27
N MET A 454 -3.62 6.71 16.87
CA MET A 454 -3.06 8.02 17.24
C MET A 454 -3.95 9.20 16.83
N GLU A 455 -4.83 9.02 15.86
CA GLU A 455 -5.82 10.01 15.42
C GLU A 455 -6.82 10.42 16.52
N GLN A 456 -7.00 9.62 17.57
CA GLN A 456 -7.85 9.98 18.73
C GLN A 456 -7.37 11.25 19.42
N LEU A 457 -6.07 11.56 19.33
CA LEU A 457 -5.51 12.77 19.89
C LEU A 457 -6.15 14.04 19.30
N PHE A 458 -6.53 14.00 18.01
CA PHE A 458 -7.14 15.16 17.35
C PHE A 458 -8.49 15.57 17.92
N GLU A 459 -9.26 14.61 18.46
CA GLU A 459 -10.54 14.91 19.12
C GLU A 459 -10.32 15.63 20.46
N LEU A 460 -9.19 15.39 21.12
CA LEU A 460 -8.84 15.99 22.40
C LEU A 460 -8.21 17.38 22.25
N LEU A 461 -7.77 17.74 21.04
CA LEU A 461 -7.20 19.06 20.73
C LEU A 461 -8.25 20.08 20.28
N LYS A 462 -9.48 19.64 20.02
CA LYS A 462 -10.63 20.49 19.74
C LYS A 462 -11.17 21.10 21.02
#